data_f867bc84dc79839d4eabac109b1444ec
#
_entry.id   f867bc84dc79839d4eabac109b1444ec
#
_cell.length_a   1.000
_cell.length_b   1.000
_cell.length_c   1.000
_cell.angle_alpha   90.00
_cell.angle_beta   90.00
_cell.angle_gamma   90.00
#
_symmetry.space_group_name_H-M   'P 1'
#
loop_
_entity.id
_entity.type
_entity.pdbx_description
1 polymer ?
#
loop_
_entity_poly.entity_id
_entity_poly.type
_entity_poly.pdbx_seq_one_letter_code
_entity_poly.pdbx_strand_id
1 'polypeptide(L)'
;MADRCLLYYITDRSQFPGDERTRRRVLLATVAEAARARVDYIQLREKDLSARELEMLARDALTAVRNSTPLRTENRELRTRLLINSRTDVALAAGADGVHLRAEDVAPHDVRHVLEVSTHRPLTTDHFLVAASCHTVADVFRAESEKADFAVFAPVFGKRGGAGTPPAGLAALQEACRAKIRVLALGGVTIDNAASCLEAGAAGVAGIRLFQENKIEDVVRALRAL
;
A
#
# COMPACT_ATOMS: atom_id res chain seq x y z
N MET A 1 17.48 16.87 1.28
CA MET A 1 17.71 15.44 1.01
C MET A 1 16.64 15.03 0.03
N ALA A 2 16.97 14.36 -1.09
CA ALA A 2 15.95 13.82 -1.98
C ALA A 2 15.11 12.85 -1.16
N ASP A 3 13.77 13.00 -1.22
CA ASP A 3 12.88 12.10 -0.53
C ASP A 3 13.03 10.69 -1.13
N ARG A 4 13.25 9.73 -0.27
CA ARG A 4 13.42 8.31 -0.63
C ARG A 4 12.18 7.79 -1.36
N CYS A 5 12.34 7.11 -2.51
CA CYS A 5 11.24 6.45 -3.21
C CYS A 5 10.46 5.52 -2.26
N LEU A 6 9.18 5.78 -2.01
CA LEU A 6 8.33 4.95 -1.18
C LEU A 6 7.90 3.68 -1.93
N LEU A 7 7.91 2.55 -1.25
CA LEU A 7 7.56 1.24 -1.81
C LEU A 7 6.31 0.69 -1.14
N TYR A 8 5.32 0.31 -1.95
CA TYR A 8 4.06 -0.22 -1.48
C TYR A 8 3.74 -1.58 -2.12
N TYR A 9 3.95 -2.65 -1.40
CA TYR A 9 3.58 -3.99 -1.82
C TYR A 9 2.09 -4.24 -1.57
N ILE A 10 1.34 -4.58 -2.61
CA ILE A 10 -0.07 -4.98 -2.55
C ILE A 10 -0.14 -6.49 -2.73
N THR A 11 -0.77 -7.20 -1.80
CA THR A 11 -0.86 -8.65 -1.86
C THR A 11 -1.99 -9.15 -2.77
N ASP A 12 -1.79 -10.33 -3.33
CA ASP A 12 -2.80 -11.12 -4.03
C ASP A 12 -2.33 -12.59 -3.99
N ARG A 13 -2.78 -13.33 -2.96
CA ARG A 13 -2.33 -14.72 -2.78
C ARG A 13 -2.79 -15.65 -3.89
N SER A 14 -3.85 -15.26 -4.63
CA SER A 14 -4.35 -16.09 -5.74
C SER A 14 -3.35 -16.23 -6.88
N GLN A 15 -2.35 -15.35 -6.97
CA GLN A 15 -1.28 -15.41 -7.96
C GLN A 15 -0.19 -16.42 -7.59
N PHE A 16 -0.16 -16.94 -6.37
CA PHE A 16 0.77 -18.00 -5.99
C PHE A 16 0.23 -19.39 -6.39
N PRO A 17 1.08 -20.30 -6.85
CA PRO A 17 0.68 -21.65 -7.19
C PRO A 17 0.34 -22.48 -5.95
N GLY A 18 -0.45 -23.53 -6.13
CA GLY A 18 -0.79 -24.50 -5.10
C GLY A 18 -2.18 -24.31 -4.49
N ASP A 19 -2.42 -25.08 -3.43
CA ASP A 19 -3.64 -25.01 -2.64
C ASP A 19 -3.68 -23.80 -1.70
N GLU A 20 -4.81 -23.56 -1.06
CA GLU A 20 -5.02 -22.41 -0.17
C GLU A 20 -3.99 -22.37 0.98
N ARG A 21 -3.67 -23.52 1.57
CA ARG A 21 -2.68 -23.61 2.65
C ARG A 21 -1.28 -23.19 2.16
N THR A 22 -0.91 -23.63 0.98
CA THR A 22 0.37 -23.27 0.34
C THR A 22 0.40 -21.78 0.01
N ARG A 23 -0.68 -21.25 -0.60
CA ARG A 23 -0.79 -19.83 -0.94
C ARG A 23 -0.66 -18.92 0.28
N ARG A 24 -1.34 -19.24 1.40
CA ARG A 24 -1.22 -18.49 2.66
C ARG A 24 0.20 -18.54 3.22
N ARG A 25 0.84 -19.70 3.19
CA ARG A 25 2.23 -19.84 3.65
C ARG A 25 3.20 -19.01 2.80
N VAL A 26 3.06 -19.06 1.46
CA VAL A 26 3.89 -18.27 0.54
C VAL A 26 3.65 -16.78 0.77
N LEU A 27 2.38 -16.34 0.88
CA LEU A 27 2.06 -14.95 1.17
C LEU A 27 2.75 -14.46 2.43
N LEU A 28 2.64 -15.19 3.56
CA LEU A 28 3.25 -14.78 4.82
C LEU A 28 4.79 -14.74 4.73
N ALA A 29 5.40 -15.67 4.00
CA ALA A 29 6.84 -15.66 3.74
C ALA A 29 7.25 -14.43 2.91
N THR A 30 6.47 -14.06 1.88
CA THR A 30 6.69 -12.87 1.05
C THR A 30 6.50 -11.57 1.85
N VAL A 31 5.50 -11.52 2.73
CA VAL A 31 5.30 -10.39 3.67
C VAL A 31 6.51 -10.23 4.60
N ALA A 32 7.02 -11.33 5.15
CA ALA A 32 8.22 -11.33 5.99
C ALA A 32 9.47 -10.87 5.21
N GLU A 33 9.63 -11.31 3.96
CA GLU A 33 10.72 -10.87 3.08
C GLU A 33 10.63 -9.37 2.78
N ALA A 34 9.43 -8.87 2.45
CA ALA A 34 9.20 -7.45 2.22
C ALA A 34 9.55 -6.59 3.45
N ALA A 35 9.21 -7.06 4.65
CA ALA A 35 9.55 -6.38 5.89
C ALA A 35 11.07 -6.38 6.14
N ARG A 36 11.77 -7.49 5.92
CA ARG A 36 13.24 -7.56 6.00
C ARG A 36 13.92 -6.62 5.01
N ALA A 37 13.40 -6.55 3.79
CA ALA A 37 13.90 -5.68 2.73
C ALA A 37 13.52 -4.19 2.94
N ARG A 38 12.74 -3.87 3.99
CA ARG A 38 12.30 -2.50 4.33
C ARG A 38 11.42 -1.86 3.24
N VAL A 39 10.47 -2.62 2.70
CA VAL A 39 9.34 -2.06 1.98
C VAL A 39 8.54 -1.20 2.96
N ASP A 40 8.13 0.02 2.57
CA ASP A 40 7.52 0.99 3.50
C ASP A 40 6.12 0.55 3.93
N TYR A 41 5.33 0.11 2.96
CA TYR A 41 3.94 -0.28 3.18
C TYR A 41 3.64 -1.64 2.56
N ILE A 42 2.79 -2.41 3.23
CA ILE A 42 2.18 -3.64 2.70
C ILE A 42 0.68 -3.49 2.80
N GLN A 43 -0.05 -3.70 1.70
CA GLN A 43 -1.52 -3.80 1.71
C GLN A 43 -1.92 -5.27 1.69
N LEU A 44 -2.58 -5.73 2.74
CA LEU A 44 -3.22 -7.04 2.73
C LEU A 44 -4.54 -6.95 1.97
N ARG A 45 -4.57 -7.49 0.73
CA ARG A 45 -5.70 -7.36 -0.20
C ARG A 45 -6.14 -8.72 -0.71
N GLU A 46 -6.90 -9.42 0.12
CA GLU A 46 -7.42 -10.76 -0.14
C GLU A 46 -8.95 -10.69 -0.22
N LYS A 47 -9.47 -10.51 -1.43
CA LYS A 47 -10.87 -10.11 -1.69
C LYS A 47 -11.91 -11.17 -1.42
N ASP A 48 -11.51 -12.43 -1.42
CA ASP A 48 -12.34 -13.61 -1.32
C ASP A 48 -12.48 -14.17 0.10
N LEU A 49 -11.76 -13.57 1.06
CA LEU A 49 -11.82 -13.97 2.46
C LEU A 49 -13.01 -13.33 3.19
N SER A 50 -13.63 -14.11 4.05
CA SER A 50 -14.56 -13.59 5.06
C SER A 50 -13.85 -12.64 6.04
N ALA A 51 -14.61 -11.80 6.76
CA ALA A 51 -14.05 -10.89 7.76
C ALA A 51 -13.18 -11.62 8.79
N ARG A 52 -13.64 -12.75 9.29
CA ARG A 52 -12.93 -13.57 10.27
C ARG A 52 -11.63 -14.15 9.72
N GLU A 53 -11.66 -14.67 8.50
CA GLU A 53 -10.46 -15.22 7.87
C GLU A 53 -9.42 -14.11 7.55
N LEU A 54 -9.91 -12.96 7.10
CA LEU A 54 -9.05 -11.79 6.84
C LEU A 54 -8.42 -11.28 8.13
N GLU A 55 -9.17 -11.22 9.25
CA GLU A 55 -8.65 -10.84 10.56
C GLU A 55 -7.54 -11.80 11.03
N MET A 56 -7.78 -13.11 10.92
CA MET A 56 -6.78 -14.12 11.30
C MET A 56 -5.52 -13.96 10.45
N LEU A 57 -5.66 -13.84 9.12
CA LEU A 57 -4.53 -13.65 8.21
C LEU A 57 -3.80 -12.32 8.49
N ALA A 58 -4.52 -11.25 8.84
CA ALA A 58 -3.93 -9.96 9.21
C ALA A 58 -3.07 -10.07 10.47
N ARG A 59 -3.50 -10.80 11.49
CA ARG A 59 -2.72 -11.06 12.71
C ARG A 59 -1.44 -11.86 12.42
N ASP A 60 -1.54 -12.88 11.56
CA ASP A 60 -0.39 -13.66 11.13
C ASP A 60 0.60 -12.78 10.33
N ALA A 61 0.10 -11.94 9.42
CA ALA A 61 0.92 -11.02 8.63
C ALA A 61 1.61 -9.97 9.52
N LEU A 62 0.91 -9.39 10.51
CA LEU A 62 1.50 -8.49 11.50
C LEU A 62 2.61 -9.16 12.30
N THR A 63 2.40 -10.41 12.70
CA THR A 63 3.42 -11.20 13.39
C THR A 63 4.64 -11.42 12.49
N ALA A 64 4.42 -11.75 11.21
CA ALA A 64 5.49 -11.92 10.22
C ALA A 64 6.30 -10.61 10.03
N VAL A 65 5.63 -9.45 9.94
CA VAL A 65 6.28 -8.14 9.84
C VAL A 65 7.12 -7.84 11.09
N ARG A 66 6.54 -8.01 12.28
CA ARG A 66 7.20 -7.71 13.57
C ARG A 66 8.44 -8.57 13.77
N ASN A 67 8.36 -9.87 13.49
CA ASN A 67 9.47 -10.81 13.64
C ASN A 67 10.59 -10.59 12.62
N SER A 68 10.30 -9.88 11.54
CA SER A 68 11.25 -9.61 10.45
C SER A 68 11.94 -8.26 10.56
N THR A 69 11.44 -7.38 11.43
CA THR A 69 12.05 -6.06 11.65
C THR A 69 13.16 -6.18 12.71
N PRO A 70 14.40 -5.74 12.44
CA PRO A 70 15.48 -5.77 13.42
C PRO A 70 15.11 -5.01 14.70
N LEU A 71 15.36 -5.61 15.88
CA LEU A 71 15.04 -5.07 17.20
C LEU A 71 15.69 -3.70 17.54
N ARG A 72 16.65 -3.24 16.72
CA ARG A 72 17.41 -1.99 16.92
C ARG A 72 16.87 -0.76 16.20
N THR A 73 15.76 -0.85 15.49
CA THR A 73 15.16 0.33 14.88
C THR A 73 14.22 1.01 15.89
N GLU A 74 14.78 1.86 16.74
CA GLU A 74 14.02 2.79 17.60
C GLU A 74 13.23 3.82 16.78
N ASN A 75 13.61 4.00 15.51
CA ASN A 75 12.91 4.90 14.60
C ASN A 75 11.71 4.18 13.96
N ARG A 76 10.51 4.47 14.48
CA ARG A 76 9.22 3.95 13.97
C ARG A 76 8.98 4.26 12.49
N GLU A 77 9.60 5.31 11.94
CA GLU A 77 9.48 5.72 10.54
C GLU A 77 10.13 4.73 9.56
N LEU A 78 11.06 3.90 10.04
CA LEU A 78 11.80 2.94 9.22
C LEU A 78 11.21 1.53 9.23
N ARG A 79 10.09 1.30 9.94
CA ARG A 79 9.44 -0.01 9.95
C ARG A 79 8.42 -0.13 8.83
N THR A 80 8.31 -1.33 8.28
CA THR A 80 7.22 -1.69 7.38
C THR A 80 5.88 -1.58 8.09
N ARG A 81 4.89 -0.92 7.45
CA ARG A 81 3.53 -0.77 7.97
C ARG A 81 2.55 -1.63 7.18
N LEU A 82 1.68 -2.34 7.88
CA LEU A 82 0.65 -3.18 7.29
C LEU A 82 -0.70 -2.46 7.29
N LEU A 83 -1.27 -2.29 6.10
CA LEU A 83 -2.60 -1.73 5.89
C LEU A 83 -3.56 -2.82 5.41
N ILE A 84 -4.81 -2.77 5.84
CA ILE A 84 -5.88 -3.67 5.38
C ILE A 84 -6.67 -3.00 4.26
N ASN A 85 -6.91 -3.72 3.17
CA ASN A 85 -7.72 -3.22 2.07
C ASN A 85 -9.20 -3.11 2.47
N SER A 86 -9.79 -1.91 2.34
CA SER A 86 -11.24 -1.64 2.46
C SER A 86 -11.87 -1.87 3.85
N ARG A 87 -11.34 -2.75 4.66
CA ARG A 87 -11.95 -3.23 5.91
C ARG A 87 -11.34 -2.54 7.13
N THR A 88 -11.84 -1.32 7.43
CA THR A 88 -11.43 -0.54 8.62
C THR A 88 -11.69 -1.29 9.92
N ASP A 89 -12.81 -2.00 10.01
CA ASP A 89 -13.18 -2.85 11.15
C ASP A 89 -12.16 -3.95 11.41
N VAL A 90 -11.72 -4.65 10.35
CA VAL A 90 -10.68 -5.69 10.43
C VAL A 90 -9.33 -5.08 10.78
N ALA A 91 -8.98 -3.92 10.20
CA ALA A 91 -7.73 -3.23 10.50
C ALA A 91 -7.62 -2.90 11.99
N LEU A 92 -8.70 -2.38 12.58
CA LEU A 92 -8.76 -2.07 14.00
C LEU A 92 -8.73 -3.33 14.87
N ALA A 93 -9.54 -4.35 14.55
CA ALA A 93 -9.61 -5.60 15.30
C ALA A 93 -8.28 -6.36 15.31
N ALA A 94 -7.55 -6.37 14.19
CA ALA A 94 -6.24 -7.00 14.09
C ALA A 94 -5.10 -6.18 14.69
N GLY A 95 -5.28 -4.88 14.91
CA GLY A 95 -4.24 -3.96 15.32
C GLY A 95 -3.25 -3.65 14.20
N ALA A 96 -3.76 -3.52 12.95
CA ALA A 96 -2.99 -3.10 11.80
C ALA A 96 -2.59 -1.62 11.88
N ASP A 97 -1.60 -1.23 11.09
CA ASP A 97 -1.09 0.15 11.08
C ASP A 97 -2.01 1.12 10.31
N GLY A 98 -3.01 0.61 9.61
CA GLY A 98 -3.94 1.45 8.86
C GLY A 98 -4.88 0.70 7.92
N VAL A 99 -5.59 1.46 7.11
CA VAL A 99 -6.52 0.98 6.09
C VAL A 99 -6.20 1.61 4.74
N HIS A 100 -6.42 0.87 3.66
CA HIS A 100 -6.40 1.38 2.29
C HIS A 100 -7.81 1.36 1.73
N LEU A 101 -8.40 2.53 1.56
CA LEU A 101 -9.76 2.71 1.07
C LEU A 101 -9.81 2.66 -0.47
N ARG A 102 -10.79 1.96 -1.01
CA ARG A 102 -11.12 2.01 -2.44
C ARG A 102 -11.90 3.29 -2.73
N ALA A 103 -12.04 3.63 -4.01
CA ALA A 103 -12.76 4.83 -4.44
C ALA A 103 -14.24 4.85 -4.01
N GLU A 104 -14.87 3.68 -3.84
CA GLU A 104 -16.26 3.51 -3.44
C GLU A 104 -16.46 3.18 -1.95
N ASP A 105 -15.39 3.13 -1.16
CA ASP A 105 -15.48 2.95 0.30
C ASP A 105 -15.88 4.28 0.99
N VAL A 106 -16.07 4.22 2.29
CA VAL A 106 -16.30 5.44 3.11
C VAL A 106 -15.15 6.42 2.94
N ALA A 107 -15.44 7.71 3.07
CA ALA A 107 -14.43 8.75 2.90
C ALA A 107 -13.33 8.71 3.98
N PRO A 108 -12.09 9.09 3.67
CA PRO A 108 -11.01 9.17 4.65
C PRO A 108 -11.36 9.94 5.93
N HIS A 109 -12.07 11.06 5.81
CA HIS A 109 -12.47 11.86 6.97
C HIS A 109 -13.48 11.14 7.89
N ASP A 110 -14.36 10.29 7.33
CA ASP A 110 -15.31 9.51 8.13
C ASP A 110 -14.58 8.46 8.96
N VAL A 111 -13.57 7.79 8.37
CA VAL A 111 -12.73 6.85 9.11
C VAL A 111 -12.03 7.56 10.26
N ARG A 112 -11.46 8.74 10.02
CA ARG A 112 -10.80 9.52 11.06
C ARG A 112 -11.75 9.93 12.16
N HIS A 113 -12.95 10.38 11.80
CA HIS A 113 -13.98 10.76 12.77
C HIS A 113 -14.38 9.58 13.68
N VAL A 114 -14.60 8.39 13.08
CA VAL A 114 -14.90 7.16 13.86
C VAL A 114 -13.77 6.84 14.82
N LEU A 115 -12.51 6.95 14.38
CA LEU A 115 -11.35 6.68 15.22
C LEU A 115 -11.25 7.67 16.40
N GLU A 116 -11.45 8.95 16.17
CA GLU A 116 -11.44 10.01 17.19
C GLU A 116 -12.51 9.75 18.26
N VAL A 117 -13.74 9.46 17.82
CA VAL A 117 -14.87 9.20 18.73
C VAL A 117 -14.65 7.89 19.52
N SER A 118 -14.17 6.84 18.86
CA SER A 118 -14.02 5.52 19.49
C SER A 118 -12.88 5.47 20.50
N THR A 119 -11.82 6.24 20.31
CA THR A 119 -10.63 6.17 21.18
C THR A 119 -10.61 7.22 22.28
N HIS A 120 -11.50 8.22 22.24
CA HIS A 120 -11.51 9.40 23.14
C HIS A 120 -10.14 10.10 23.23
N ARG A 121 -9.25 9.87 22.24
CA ARG A 121 -7.92 10.46 22.14
C ARG A 121 -7.78 11.10 20.78
N PRO A 122 -7.25 12.33 20.68
CA PRO A 122 -6.87 12.89 19.39
C PRO A 122 -5.95 11.88 18.71
N LEU A 123 -6.29 11.43 17.51
CA LEU A 123 -5.37 10.66 16.69
C LEU A 123 -4.24 11.61 16.30
N THR A 124 -3.16 11.58 17.06
CA THR A 124 -1.90 12.05 16.51
C THR A 124 -1.63 11.18 15.29
N THR A 125 -1.32 11.81 14.17
CA THR A 125 -1.10 11.20 12.85
C THR A 125 -0.14 10.03 12.84
N ASP A 126 0.54 9.77 13.94
CA ASP A 126 1.54 8.71 14.11
C ASP A 126 0.97 7.28 14.27
N HIS A 127 -0.34 7.10 14.39
CA HIS A 127 -0.85 5.82 14.85
C HIS A 127 -1.69 5.01 13.86
N PHE A 128 -2.50 5.61 13.00
CA PHE A 128 -3.34 4.88 12.05
C PHE A 128 -3.38 5.55 10.69
N LEU A 129 -2.85 4.87 9.66
CA LEU A 129 -2.78 5.38 8.30
C LEU A 129 -4.10 5.17 7.56
N VAL A 130 -4.52 6.18 6.81
CA VAL A 130 -5.64 6.11 5.88
C VAL A 130 -5.12 6.43 4.49
N ALA A 131 -4.98 5.40 3.66
CA ALA A 131 -4.61 5.54 2.26
C ALA A 131 -5.85 5.47 1.37
N ALA A 132 -5.82 6.10 0.19
CA ALA A 132 -6.93 6.12 -0.75
C ALA A 132 -6.51 5.70 -2.17
N SER A 133 -7.32 4.84 -2.81
CA SER A 133 -7.24 4.55 -4.24
C SER A 133 -7.84 5.71 -5.04
N CYS A 134 -7.10 6.21 -6.04
CA CYS A 134 -7.51 7.30 -6.91
C CYS A 134 -7.35 6.90 -8.38
N HIS A 135 -8.38 7.17 -9.19
CA HIS A 135 -8.39 6.83 -10.62
C HIS A 135 -8.34 8.06 -11.51
N THR A 136 -8.62 9.23 -10.94
CA THR A 136 -8.57 10.53 -11.61
C THR A 136 -7.77 11.53 -10.78
N VAL A 137 -7.33 12.61 -11.41
CA VAL A 137 -6.67 13.74 -10.73
C VAL A 137 -7.61 14.32 -9.64
N ALA A 138 -8.90 14.45 -9.95
CA ALA A 138 -9.90 14.94 -9.01
C ALA A 138 -10.02 14.06 -7.76
N ASP A 139 -9.87 12.73 -7.90
CA ASP A 139 -9.88 11.82 -6.75
C ASP A 139 -8.72 12.08 -5.79
N VAL A 140 -7.53 12.43 -6.32
CA VAL A 140 -6.37 12.74 -5.49
C VAL A 140 -6.59 14.02 -4.67
N PHE A 141 -7.09 15.08 -5.31
CA PHE A 141 -7.42 16.33 -4.60
C PHE A 141 -8.55 16.13 -3.59
N ARG A 142 -9.54 15.26 -3.89
CA ARG A 142 -10.57 14.88 -2.93
C ARG A 142 -9.96 14.14 -1.74
N ALA A 143 -9.11 13.13 -1.97
CA ALA A 143 -8.43 12.40 -0.90
C ALA A 143 -7.58 13.32 -0.01
N GLU A 144 -6.92 14.33 -0.60
CA GLU A 144 -6.23 15.40 0.14
C GLU A 144 -7.20 16.19 1.04
N SER A 145 -8.30 16.67 0.48
CA SER A 145 -9.29 17.45 1.23
C SER A 145 -9.95 16.66 2.37
N GLU A 146 -10.08 15.35 2.18
CA GLU A 146 -10.62 14.39 3.13
C GLU A 146 -9.55 13.85 4.12
N LYS A 147 -8.33 14.40 4.09
CA LYS A 147 -7.24 14.10 5.02
C LYS A 147 -6.73 12.64 4.93
N ALA A 148 -6.66 12.06 3.73
CA ALA A 148 -5.89 10.85 3.53
C ALA A 148 -4.39 11.12 3.77
N ASP A 149 -3.63 10.11 4.23
CA ASP A 149 -2.18 10.25 4.46
C ASP A 149 -1.41 10.18 3.14
N PHE A 150 -1.91 9.38 2.19
CA PHE A 150 -1.38 9.28 0.84
C PHE A 150 -2.42 8.72 -0.13
N ALA A 151 -2.23 9.02 -1.39
CA ALA A 151 -3.03 8.51 -2.49
C ALA A 151 -2.25 7.46 -3.31
N VAL A 152 -2.96 6.47 -3.84
CA VAL A 152 -2.43 5.53 -4.85
C VAL A 152 -3.15 5.78 -6.16
N PHE A 153 -2.43 6.37 -7.11
CA PHE A 153 -2.98 6.76 -8.41
C PHE A 153 -2.81 5.63 -9.43
N ALA A 154 -3.92 5.15 -10.00
CA ALA A 154 -3.93 3.98 -10.87
C ALA A 154 -5.07 4.00 -11.91
N PRO A 155 -4.84 3.40 -13.08
CA PRO A 155 -3.59 2.83 -13.56
C PRO A 155 -2.73 3.87 -14.30
N VAL A 156 -1.42 3.94 -14.00
CA VAL A 156 -0.50 4.85 -14.72
C VAL A 156 -0.15 4.28 -16.09
N PHE A 157 0.18 2.99 -16.16
CA PHE A 157 0.48 2.28 -17.39
C PHE A 157 -0.55 1.19 -17.67
N GLY A 158 -0.66 0.78 -18.92
CA GLY A 158 -1.55 -0.29 -19.33
C GLY A 158 -1.15 -1.65 -18.72
N LYS A 159 -2.13 -2.53 -18.51
CA LYS A 159 -1.86 -3.91 -18.12
C LYS A 159 -1.24 -4.68 -19.29
N ARG A 160 -0.28 -5.55 -19.01
CA ARG A 160 0.16 -6.57 -19.98
C ARG A 160 -1.05 -7.39 -20.43
N GLY A 161 -1.31 -7.47 -21.75
CA GLY A 161 -2.46 -8.18 -22.32
C GLY A 161 -3.67 -7.33 -22.68
N GLY A 162 -3.61 -6.00 -22.53
CA GLY A 162 -4.57 -5.05 -23.12
C GLY A 162 -5.99 -5.02 -22.53
N ALA A 163 -6.34 -5.91 -21.61
CA ALA A 163 -7.66 -5.92 -20.97
C ALA A 163 -7.65 -5.08 -19.68
N GLY A 164 -8.54 -4.12 -19.56
CA GLY A 164 -8.74 -3.33 -18.34
C GLY A 164 -9.01 -1.86 -18.59
N THR A 165 -9.03 -1.06 -17.54
CA THR A 165 -9.18 0.40 -17.59
C THR A 165 -8.02 1.02 -18.38
N PRO A 166 -8.30 1.94 -19.32
CA PRO A 166 -7.25 2.67 -20.02
C PRO A 166 -6.28 3.35 -19.04
N PRO A 167 -4.98 3.37 -19.34
CA PRO A 167 -4.01 4.04 -18.49
C PRO A 167 -4.23 5.56 -18.48
N ALA A 168 -4.11 6.17 -17.32
CA ALA A 168 -4.18 7.63 -17.18
C ALA A 168 -2.92 8.33 -17.74
N GLY A 169 -1.79 7.63 -17.74
CA GLY A 169 -0.50 8.12 -18.25
C GLY A 169 0.26 9.01 -17.27
N LEU A 170 1.50 9.31 -17.67
CA LEU A 170 2.42 10.12 -16.84
C LEU A 170 1.97 11.58 -16.71
N ALA A 171 1.32 12.15 -17.73
CA ALA A 171 0.82 13.53 -17.66
C ALA A 171 -0.26 13.69 -16.58
N ALA A 172 -1.20 12.73 -16.48
CA ALA A 172 -2.20 12.75 -15.42
C ALA A 172 -1.58 12.47 -14.03
N LEU A 173 -0.58 11.59 -13.95
CA LEU A 173 0.18 11.39 -12.72
C LEU A 173 0.88 12.68 -12.27
N GLN A 174 1.53 13.39 -13.18
CA GLN A 174 2.19 14.67 -12.90
C GLN A 174 1.21 15.73 -12.38
N GLU A 175 0.02 15.80 -12.95
CA GLU A 175 -1.03 16.70 -12.46
C GLU A 175 -1.54 16.28 -11.08
N ALA A 176 -1.74 14.99 -10.85
CA ALA A 176 -2.14 14.44 -9.55
C ALA A 176 -1.09 14.73 -8.46
N CYS A 177 0.20 14.70 -8.81
CA CYS A 177 1.30 15.00 -7.88
C CYS A 177 1.41 16.48 -7.48
N ARG A 178 0.59 17.39 -8.01
CA ARG A 178 0.46 18.77 -7.51
C ARG A 178 -0.31 18.86 -6.19
N ALA A 179 -1.02 17.81 -5.82
CA ALA A 179 -1.63 17.71 -4.49
C ALA A 179 -0.56 17.73 -3.39
N LYS A 180 -0.92 18.20 -2.19
CA LYS A 180 0.01 18.29 -1.06
C LYS A 180 0.23 16.96 -0.34
N ILE A 181 -0.62 15.96 -0.61
CA ILE A 181 -0.42 14.60 -0.10
C ILE A 181 0.55 13.82 -0.99
N ARG A 182 1.19 12.81 -0.42
CA ARG A 182 2.05 11.91 -1.20
C ARG A 182 1.22 11.07 -2.17
N VAL A 183 1.67 10.98 -3.43
CA VAL A 183 1.04 10.16 -4.46
C VAL A 183 1.97 9.03 -4.84
N LEU A 184 1.50 7.79 -4.78
CA LEU A 184 2.22 6.61 -5.22
C LEU A 184 1.62 6.12 -6.54
N ALA A 185 2.49 5.84 -7.51
CA ALA A 185 2.09 5.34 -8.83
C ALA A 185 1.80 3.84 -8.81
N LEU A 186 0.65 3.41 -9.36
CA LEU A 186 0.26 2.01 -9.47
C LEU A 186 -0.28 1.72 -10.88
N GLY A 187 -0.17 0.48 -11.30
CA GLY A 187 -0.69 -0.04 -12.57
C GLY A 187 0.36 -0.05 -13.68
N GLY A 188 0.78 -1.26 -14.05
CA GLY A 188 1.81 -1.48 -15.07
C GLY A 188 3.20 -1.00 -14.70
N VAL A 189 3.45 -0.61 -13.44
CA VAL A 189 4.77 -0.19 -12.95
C VAL A 189 5.70 -1.40 -12.89
N THR A 190 6.91 -1.21 -13.40
CA THR A 190 8.03 -2.15 -13.41
C THR A 190 9.30 -1.45 -12.90
N ILE A 191 10.38 -2.20 -12.68
CA ILE A 191 11.69 -1.61 -12.34
C ILE A 191 12.13 -0.64 -13.44
N ASP A 192 11.91 -0.97 -14.71
CA ASP A 192 12.41 -0.21 -15.86
C ASP A 192 11.68 1.13 -16.07
N ASN A 193 10.39 1.22 -15.66
CA ASN A 193 9.60 2.43 -15.88
C ASN A 193 9.31 3.23 -14.59
N ALA A 194 9.79 2.76 -13.44
CA ALA A 194 9.55 3.44 -12.16
C ALA A 194 10.19 4.84 -12.12
N ALA A 195 11.36 5.03 -12.74
CA ALA A 195 12.03 6.33 -12.81
C ALA A 195 11.10 7.41 -13.41
N SER A 196 10.39 7.11 -14.49
CA SER A 196 9.46 8.07 -15.10
C SER A 196 8.27 8.44 -14.21
N CYS A 197 7.85 7.55 -13.28
CA CYS A 197 6.85 7.90 -12.27
C CYS A 197 7.40 8.91 -11.26
N LEU A 198 8.65 8.73 -10.82
CA LEU A 198 9.31 9.65 -9.87
C LEU A 198 9.58 10.99 -10.52
N GLU A 199 10.03 11.02 -11.78
CA GLU A 199 10.19 12.24 -12.59
C GLU A 199 8.88 13.01 -12.78
N ALA A 200 7.74 12.29 -12.85
CA ALA A 200 6.42 12.90 -12.85
C ALA A 200 5.97 13.41 -11.47
N GLY A 201 6.79 13.27 -10.43
CA GLY A 201 6.54 13.78 -9.08
C GLY A 201 5.95 12.76 -8.10
N ALA A 202 5.82 11.49 -8.48
CA ALA A 202 5.35 10.47 -7.54
C ALA A 202 6.33 10.31 -6.37
N ALA A 203 5.81 10.22 -5.15
CA ALA A 203 6.60 9.95 -3.96
C ALA A 203 7.11 8.51 -3.89
N GLY A 204 6.62 7.64 -4.76
CA GLY A 204 7.00 6.25 -4.81
C GLY A 204 6.09 5.41 -5.71
N VAL A 205 6.24 4.10 -5.61
CA VAL A 205 5.53 3.16 -6.46
C VAL A 205 4.83 2.06 -5.66
N ALA A 206 3.71 1.58 -6.19
CA ALA A 206 2.95 0.47 -5.66
C ALA A 206 2.85 -0.66 -6.69
N GLY A 207 2.73 -1.90 -6.24
CA GLY A 207 2.56 -3.03 -7.14
C GLY A 207 2.21 -4.34 -6.47
N ILE A 208 1.59 -5.23 -7.24
CA ILE A 208 1.41 -6.64 -6.90
C ILE A 208 2.55 -7.43 -7.54
N ARG A 209 2.53 -7.56 -8.86
CA ARG A 209 3.50 -8.33 -9.65
C ARG A 209 4.92 -7.81 -9.54
N LEU A 210 5.11 -6.51 -9.37
CA LEU A 210 6.42 -5.90 -9.11
C LEU A 210 7.15 -6.61 -7.95
N PHE A 211 6.42 -7.02 -6.91
CA PHE A 211 6.97 -7.70 -5.74
C PHE A 211 6.79 -9.22 -5.79
N GLN A 212 5.70 -9.74 -6.34
CA GLN A 212 5.40 -11.17 -6.32
C GLN A 212 6.09 -11.98 -7.43
N GLU A 213 6.47 -11.33 -8.54
CA GLU A 213 7.16 -11.97 -9.67
C GLU A 213 8.68 -11.75 -9.66
N ASN A 214 9.22 -10.99 -8.68
CA ASN A 214 10.64 -10.65 -8.58
C ASN A 214 11.16 -10.93 -7.17
N LYS A 215 12.49 -11.03 -7.03
CA LYS A 215 13.12 -11.02 -5.70
C LYS A 215 12.96 -9.64 -5.08
N ILE A 216 12.32 -9.57 -3.93
CA ILE A 216 11.97 -8.31 -3.29
C ILE A 216 13.21 -7.46 -2.97
N GLU A 217 14.30 -8.08 -2.54
CA GLU A 217 15.56 -7.38 -2.26
C GLU A 217 16.11 -6.67 -3.50
N ASP A 218 16.01 -7.29 -4.69
CA ASP A 218 16.48 -6.71 -5.95
C ASP A 218 15.56 -5.53 -6.37
N VAL A 219 14.24 -5.68 -6.21
CA VAL A 219 13.27 -4.60 -6.43
C VAL A 219 13.58 -3.41 -5.53
N VAL A 220 13.73 -3.65 -4.23
CA VAL A 220 14.02 -2.59 -3.26
C VAL A 220 15.35 -1.90 -3.59
N ARG A 221 16.40 -2.66 -3.89
CA ARG A 221 17.71 -2.11 -4.25
C ARG A 221 17.63 -1.23 -5.49
N ALA A 222 16.97 -1.71 -6.55
CA ALA A 222 16.84 -0.97 -7.80
C ALA A 222 16.05 0.33 -7.62
N LEU A 223 14.90 0.28 -6.94
CA LEU A 223 14.02 1.44 -6.76
C LEU A 223 14.54 2.46 -5.73
N ARG A 224 15.38 2.04 -4.79
CA ARG A 224 16.03 2.95 -3.83
C ARG A 224 17.26 3.66 -4.41
N ALA A 225 17.76 3.19 -5.55
CA ALA A 225 18.87 3.79 -6.26
C ALA A 225 18.43 4.91 -7.23
N LEU A 226 17.11 5.06 -7.47
CA LEU A 226 16.51 6.14 -8.26
C LEU A 226 16.44 7.43 -7.44
#